data_a31c3c2976b791f3b4e995eb94a0b3ea
#
_entry.id   a31c3c2976b791f3b4e995eb94a0b3ea
#
_cell.length_a   1.000
_cell.length_b   1.000
_cell.length_c   1.000
_cell.angle_alpha   90.00
_cell.angle_beta   90.00
_cell.angle_gamma   90.00
#
_symmetry.space_group_name_H-M   'P 1'
#
loop_
_entity.id
_entity.type
_entity.pdbx_description
1 polymer ?
#
loop_
_entity_poly.entity_id
_entity_poly.type
_entity_poly.pdbx_seq_one_letter_code
_entity_poly.pdbx_strand_id
1 'polypeptide(L)'
;IFLFIEKMNKSSVFFQCFGCFKAKNKKDPVSSCFLMYGKNKFLKNEALVLSDCGVLENPDADTLASIASQSVKSAQAFGLEPRVAFLSYSSKGSAKSDAVDKVRTAYEKFKKKEKDIVCDGELQFDAAMVPSVAETKAKDSPLKGNANVLIYPDLQAGNICYKTMQYVGELNAIGPILQGLKKPVNDLSRGCSVNDIVVVSAITALQCEDKEEKKGE
;
A
#
# COMPACT_ATOMS: atom_id res chain seq x y z
N ILE A 1 19.36 -3.87 -12.00
CA ILE A 1 17.88 -3.91 -12.07
C ILE A 1 17.50 -5.35 -12.34
N PHE A 2 16.83 -6.02 -11.40
CA PHE A 2 16.31 -7.35 -11.61
C PHE A 2 14.78 -7.26 -11.74
N LEU A 3 14.28 -7.61 -12.90
CA LEU A 3 12.87 -7.77 -13.19
C LEU A 3 12.60 -9.27 -13.26
N PHE A 4 11.74 -9.80 -12.40
CA PHE A 4 11.33 -11.21 -12.46
C PHE A 4 9.98 -11.31 -13.14
N ILE A 5 9.92 -12.04 -14.26
CA ILE A 5 8.67 -12.43 -14.91
C ILE A 5 8.42 -13.87 -14.52
N GLU A 6 7.46 -14.10 -13.62
CA GLU A 6 7.16 -15.43 -13.13
C GLU A 6 6.35 -16.23 -14.17
N LYS A 7 6.99 -17.23 -14.74
CA LYS A 7 6.36 -18.21 -15.65
C LYS A 7 6.10 -19.56 -14.95
N MET A 8 6.41 -19.69 -13.66
CA MET A 8 6.41 -20.98 -12.95
C MET A 8 5.56 -21.01 -11.66
N ASN A 9 5.22 -22.21 -11.25
CA ASN A 9 4.29 -22.63 -10.21
C ASN A 9 4.43 -21.95 -8.84
N LYS A 10 3.31 -21.64 -8.27
CA LYS A 10 2.88 -20.65 -7.29
C LYS A 10 3.58 -20.52 -5.92
N SER A 11 4.51 -21.31 -5.47
CA SER A 11 4.93 -21.19 -4.07
C SER A 11 6.44 -21.23 -3.80
N SER A 12 7.22 -21.86 -4.63
CA SER A 12 8.62 -22.12 -4.28
C SER A 12 9.62 -21.08 -4.81
N VAL A 13 9.38 -20.51 -5.99
CA VAL A 13 10.35 -19.61 -6.64
C VAL A 13 10.29 -18.20 -6.04
N PHE A 14 9.10 -17.68 -5.77
CA PHE A 14 8.93 -16.37 -5.12
C PHE A 14 9.62 -16.37 -3.74
N PHE A 15 9.39 -17.39 -2.92
CA PHE A 15 10.05 -17.54 -1.62
C PHE A 15 11.55 -17.86 -1.71
N GLN A 16 12.00 -18.62 -2.68
CA GLN A 16 13.44 -18.94 -2.85
C GLN A 16 14.25 -17.75 -3.34
N CYS A 17 13.69 -16.89 -4.20
CA CYS A 17 14.33 -15.63 -4.58
C CYS A 17 14.41 -14.65 -3.42
N PHE A 18 13.42 -14.62 -2.51
CA PHE A 18 13.46 -13.78 -1.31
C PHE A 18 14.63 -14.08 -0.36
N GLY A 19 15.14 -15.30 -0.34
CA GLY A 19 16.35 -15.65 0.41
C GLY A 19 17.60 -14.87 -0.06
N CYS A 20 17.62 -14.39 -1.31
CA CYS A 20 18.70 -13.58 -1.87
C CYS A 20 18.54 -12.08 -1.60
N PHE A 21 17.34 -11.61 -1.27
CA PHE A 21 17.04 -10.20 -1.05
C PHE A 21 16.76 -9.93 0.43
N LYS A 22 17.72 -9.30 1.10
CA LYS A 22 17.59 -8.98 2.53
C LYS A 22 16.61 -7.83 2.71
N ALA A 23 15.73 -7.93 3.71
CA ALA A 23 14.97 -6.80 4.21
C ALA A 23 15.90 -5.64 4.59
N LYS A 24 15.42 -4.39 4.47
CA LYS A 24 16.19 -3.20 4.82
C LYS A 24 16.61 -3.24 6.30
N ASN A 25 15.70 -3.63 7.17
CA ASN A 25 15.94 -3.93 8.57
C ASN A 25 15.41 -5.33 8.88
N LYS A 26 16.08 -6.06 9.80
CA LYS A 26 15.63 -7.40 10.22
C LYS A 26 14.23 -7.43 10.83
N LYS A 27 13.74 -6.28 11.34
CA LYS A 27 12.42 -6.12 11.97
C LYS A 27 11.34 -5.61 11.02
N ASP A 28 11.71 -5.06 9.86
CA ASP A 28 10.74 -4.54 8.90
C ASP A 28 10.31 -5.65 7.95
N PRO A 29 9.01 -5.87 7.77
CA PRO A 29 8.51 -6.87 6.84
C PRO A 29 8.81 -6.45 5.40
N VAL A 30 8.91 -7.43 4.51
CA VAL A 30 8.77 -7.20 3.07
C VAL A 30 7.28 -7.20 2.77
N SER A 31 6.80 -6.13 2.15
CA SER A 31 5.41 -5.95 1.75
C SER A 31 5.29 -5.52 0.30
N SER A 32 4.08 -5.26 -0.15
CA SER A 32 3.84 -4.74 -1.50
C SER A 32 2.88 -3.57 -1.49
N CYS A 33 2.94 -2.77 -2.57
CA CYS A 33 1.87 -1.84 -2.88
C CYS A 33 1.47 -1.92 -4.36
N PHE A 34 0.26 -1.49 -4.64
CA PHE A 34 -0.23 -1.22 -5.99
C PHE A 34 -0.48 0.28 -6.14
N LEU A 35 -0.04 0.84 -7.26
CA LEU A 35 -0.39 2.19 -7.69
C LEU A 35 -1.60 2.10 -8.61
N MET A 36 -2.75 2.62 -8.15
CA MET A 36 -3.98 2.67 -8.94
C MET A 36 -4.16 4.06 -9.50
N TYR A 37 -4.42 4.17 -10.81
CA TYR A 37 -4.66 5.45 -11.46
C TYR A 37 -5.65 5.31 -12.63
N GLY A 38 -6.26 6.41 -13.01
CA GLY A 38 -7.22 6.43 -14.13
C GLY A 38 -8.20 7.59 -14.03
N LYS A 39 -9.05 7.71 -15.04
CA LYS A 39 -10.12 8.72 -15.07
C LYS A 39 -11.31 8.21 -14.26
N ASN A 40 -11.40 8.63 -13.01
CA ASN A 40 -12.51 8.29 -12.13
C ASN A 40 -12.86 9.51 -11.26
N LYS A 41 -14.16 9.77 -11.07
CA LYS A 41 -14.66 10.90 -10.27
C LYS A 41 -14.18 10.89 -8.80
N PHE A 42 -13.85 9.73 -8.26
CA PHE A 42 -13.36 9.60 -6.89
C PHE A 42 -11.85 9.84 -6.78
N LEU A 43 -11.08 9.66 -7.85
CA LEU A 43 -9.63 9.85 -7.83
C LEU A 43 -9.21 11.32 -7.97
N LYS A 44 -10.11 12.21 -8.40
CA LYS A 44 -9.85 13.65 -8.58
C LYS A 44 -8.52 13.95 -9.32
N ASN A 45 -8.14 13.11 -10.28
CA ASN A 45 -6.88 13.13 -11.02
C ASN A 45 -5.63 12.73 -10.18
N GLU A 46 -5.81 12.20 -9.00
CA GLU A 46 -4.73 11.63 -8.19
C GLU A 46 -4.66 10.11 -8.37
N ALA A 47 -3.52 9.54 -8.01
CA ALA A 47 -3.36 8.09 -7.89
C ALA A 47 -3.59 7.63 -6.43
N LEU A 48 -3.90 6.34 -6.25
CA LEU A 48 -4.02 5.71 -4.95
C LEU A 48 -2.88 4.70 -4.77
N VAL A 49 -2.34 4.63 -3.56
CA VAL A 49 -1.43 3.55 -3.13
C VAL A 49 -2.20 2.59 -2.23
N LEU A 50 -2.29 1.33 -2.63
CA LEU A 50 -2.98 0.27 -1.90
C LEU A 50 -1.97 -0.73 -1.33
N SER A 51 -2.00 -1.04 -0.03
CA SER A 51 -1.04 -1.91 0.68
C SER A 51 -1.67 -2.67 1.86
N ASP A 52 -1.26 -3.88 2.17
CA ASP A 52 -0.55 -4.84 1.34
C ASP A 52 -1.57 -5.61 0.49
N CYS A 53 -1.26 -5.83 -0.77
CA CYS A 53 -2.19 -6.50 -1.68
C CYS A 53 -1.58 -7.75 -2.35
N GLY A 54 -0.32 -8.12 -2.01
CA GLY A 54 0.38 -9.16 -2.74
C GLY A 54 1.30 -10.09 -1.94
N VAL A 55 1.65 -9.79 -0.68
CA VAL A 55 2.70 -10.52 0.05
C VAL A 55 2.25 -11.09 1.40
N LEU A 56 1.77 -10.26 2.32
CA LEU A 56 1.53 -10.67 3.71
C LEU A 56 0.07 -11.05 3.94
N GLU A 57 -0.17 -12.33 4.26
CA GLU A 57 -1.52 -12.87 4.38
C GLU A 57 -2.32 -12.23 5.52
N ASN A 58 -1.78 -12.26 6.74
CA ASN A 58 -2.46 -11.74 7.92
C ASN A 58 -1.46 -11.02 8.85
N PRO A 59 -1.07 -9.78 8.51
CA PRO A 59 -0.15 -9.01 9.34
C PRO A 59 -0.75 -8.66 10.70
N ASP A 60 0.07 -8.67 11.74
CA ASP A 60 -0.29 -8.11 13.04
C ASP A 60 -0.25 -6.58 13.04
N ALA A 61 -0.60 -5.97 14.17
CA ALA A 61 -0.67 -4.51 14.28
C ALA A 61 0.68 -3.81 14.08
N ASP A 62 1.80 -4.41 14.52
CA ASP A 62 3.15 -3.86 14.32
C ASP A 62 3.55 -3.92 12.86
N THR A 63 3.27 -5.03 12.23
CA THR A 63 3.50 -5.26 10.80
C THR A 63 2.66 -4.30 9.94
N LEU A 64 1.37 -4.10 10.25
CA LEU A 64 0.50 -3.14 9.55
C LEU A 64 1.03 -1.69 9.68
N ALA A 65 1.49 -1.29 10.87
CA ALA A 65 2.09 0.03 11.06
C ALA A 65 3.39 0.19 10.24
N SER A 66 4.20 -0.88 10.12
CA SER A 66 5.40 -0.89 9.28
C SER A 66 5.06 -0.83 7.79
N ILE A 67 4.04 -1.56 7.33
CA ILE A 67 3.50 -1.49 5.96
C ILE A 67 3.10 -0.05 5.64
N ALA A 68 2.36 0.61 6.52
CA ALA A 68 1.94 1.99 6.33
C ALA A 68 3.14 2.95 6.19
N SER A 69 4.17 2.82 7.04
CA SER A 69 5.40 3.62 6.92
C SER A 69 6.15 3.38 5.60
N GLN A 70 6.14 2.17 5.09
CA GLN A 70 6.73 1.84 3.79
C GLN A 70 5.90 2.44 2.64
N SER A 71 4.58 2.38 2.75
CA SER A 71 3.63 2.90 1.75
C SER A 71 3.67 4.42 1.65
N VAL A 72 3.91 5.12 2.76
CA VAL A 72 4.19 6.57 2.76
C VAL A 72 5.40 6.90 1.89
N LYS A 73 6.50 6.16 2.03
CA LYS A 73 7.71 6.37 1.21
C LYS A 73 7.45 6.06 -0.26
N SER A 74 6.67 5.02 -0.55
CA SER A 74 6.28 4.71 -1.92
C SER A 74 5.42 5.81 -2.52
N ALA A 75 4.42 6.32 -1.78
CA ALA A 75 3.57 7.42 -2.22
C ALA A 75 4.40 8.68 -2.51
N GLN A 76 5.33 9.04 -1.63
CA GLN A 76 6.25 10.16 -1.82
C GLN A 76 7.14 9.98 -3.06
N ALA A 77 7.68 8.78 -3.28
CA ALA A 77 8.46 8.46 -4.48
C ALA A 77 7.62 8.55 -5.78
N PHE A 78 6.30 8.38 -5.69
CA PHE A 78 5.37 8.61 -6.80
C PHE A 78 4.91 10.07 -6.92
N GLY A 79 5.46 10.98 -6.12
CA GLY A 79 5.10 12.41 -6.13
C GLY A 79 3.77 12.72 -5.45
N LEU A 80 3.25 11.83 -4.61
CA LEU A 80 2.01 12.04 -3.86
C LEU A 80 2.32 12.59 -2.46
N GLU A 81 1.47 13.51 -1.99
CA GLU A 81 1.42 13.87 -0.57
C GLU A 81 0.59 12.82 0.19
N PRO A 82 1.18 12.02 1.09
CA PRO A 82 0.50 10.87 1.67
C PRO A 82 -0.62 11.28 2.63
N ARG A 83 -1.81 10.72 2.43
CA ARG A 83 -2.97 10.79 3.33
C ARG A 83 -3.44 9.38 3.62
N VAL A 84 -3.03 8.84 4.78
CA VAL A 84 -3.09 7.41 5.10
C VAL A 84 -4.37 7.02 5.82
N ALA A 85 -5.13 6.07 5.27
CA ALA A 85 -6.27 5.46 5.91
C ALA A 85 -6.00 3.99 6.27
N PHE A 86 -6.19 3.63 7.53
CA PHE A 86 -6.21 2.24 7.99
C PHE A 86 -7.63 1.69 7.86
N LEU A 87 -7.83 0.77 6.92
CA LEU A 87 -9.15 0.30 6.52
C LEU A 87 -9.67 -0.85 7.39
N SER A 88 -10.96 -0.79 7.65
CA SER A 88 -11.73 -1.81 8.37
C SER A 88 -13.18 -1.78 7.89
N TYR A 89 -13.97 -2.77 8.30
CA TYR A 89 -15.44 -2.70 8.19
C TYR A 89 -16.08 -1.82 9.29
N SER A 90 -15.26 -1.29 10.21
CA SER A 90 -15.65 -0.35 11.28
C SER A 90 -15.13 1.05 10.97
N SER A 91 -15.85 2.09 11.42
CA SER A 91 -15.38 3.47 11.47
C SER A 91 -15.54 4.00 12.90
N LYS A 92 -14.43 4.47 13.50
CA LYS A 92 -14.42 5.16 14.80
C LYS A 92 -15.15 4.39 15.90
N GLY A 93 -14.97 3.07 15.97
CA GLY A 93 -15.55 2.23 17.02
C GLY A 93 -16.99 1.79 16.73
N SER A 94 -17.48 1.90 15.49
CA SER A 94 -18.83 1.45 15.12
C SER A 94 -19.02 -0.07 15.26
N ALA A 95 -17.93 -0.84 15.29
CA ALA A 95 -17.92 -2.26 15.59
C ALA A 95 -16.77 -2.61 16.56
N LYS A 96 -16.87 -3.79 17.19
CA LYS A 96 -15.87 -4.32 18.14
C LYS A 96 -15.54 -5.76 17.77
N SER A 97 -14.28 -6.03 17.52
CA SER A 97 -13.71 -7.37 17.31
C SER A 97 -12.19 -7.31 17.33
N ASP A 98 -11.53 -8.45 17.47
CA ASP A 98 -10.05 -8.53 17.39
C ASP A 98 -9.52 -7.97 16.08
N ALA A 99 -10.24 -8.16 14.96
CA ALA A 99 -9.87 -7.63 13.67
C ALA A 99 -9.91 -6.08 13.64
N VAL A 100 -10.90 -5.46 14.26
CA VAL A 100 -11.03 -4.00 14.41
C VAL A 100 -9.93 -3.47 15.34
N ASP A 101 -9.72 -4.12 16.47
CA ASP A 101 -8.71 -3.71 17.46
C ASP A 101 -7.28 -3.82 16.90
N LYS A 102 -7.01 -4.83 16.06
CA LYS A 102 -5.76 -4.93 15.31
C LYS A 102 -5.50 -3.68 14.46
N VAL A 103 -6.48 -3.26 13.67
CA VAL A 103 -6.36 -2.09 12.78
C VAL A 103 -6.20 -0.80 13.56
N ARG A 104 -7.00 -0.62 14.62
CA ARG A 104 -6.90 0.55 15.51
C ARG A 104 -5.53 0.64 16.17
N THR A 105 -5.03 -0.47 16.71
CA THR A 105 -3.70 -0.54 17.32
C THR A 105 -2.60 -0.22 16.31
N ALA A 106 -2.72 -0.70 15.06
CA ALA A 106 -1.78 -0.38 13.99
C ALA A 106 -1.75 1.12 13.68
N TYR A 107 -2.93 1.75 13.56
CA TYR A 107 -3.05 3.18 13.35
C TYR A 107 -2.41 3.98 14.50
N GLU A 108 -2.68 3.63 15.75
CA GLU A 108 -2.10 4.32 16.91
C GLU A 108 -0.58 4.23 16.95
N LYS A 109 -0.01 3.06 16.63
CA LYS A 109 1.44 2.84 16.52
C LYS A 109 2.05 3.67 15.39
N PHE A 110 1.42 3.68 14.23
CA PHE A 110 1.84 4.48 13.08
C PHE A 110 1.83 5.97 13.40
N LYS A 111 0.74 6.49 13.93
CA LYS A 111 0.59 7.91 14.29
C LYS A 111 1.63 8.40 15.30
N LYS A 112 2.02 7.56 16.26
CA LYS A 112 3.08 7.86 17.22
C LYS A 112 4.45 7.99 16.55
N LYS A 113 4.69 7.21 15.48
CA LYS A 113 5.96 7.15 14.77
C LYS A 113 6.06 8.23 13.68
N GLU A 114 5.02 8.40 12.90
CA GLU A 114 4.97 9.29 11.72
C GLU A 114 4.08 10.51 12.04
N LYS A 115 4.59 11.41 12.88
CA LYS A 115 3.80 12.53 13.47
C LYS A 115 3.34 13.55 12.45
N ASP A 116 4.10 13.74 11.36
CA ASP A 116 3.84 14.75 10.34
C ASP A 116 2.93 14.24 9.21
N ILE A 117 2.61 12.94 9.21
CA ILE A 117 1.76 12.34 8.19
C ILE A 117 0.29 12.44 8.57
N VAL A 118 -0.51 12.98 7.65
CA VAL A 118 -1.97 13.01 7.80
C VAL A 118 -2.51 11.57 7.72
N CYS A 119 -3.09 11.09 8.82
CA CYS A 119 -3.57 9.71 8.89
C CYS A 119 -4.78 9.57 9.80
N ASP A 120 -5.57 8.53 9.55
CA ASP A 120 -6.68 8.13 10.42
C ASP A 120 -6.99 6.63 10.30
N GLY A 121 -7.69 6.09 11.30
CA GLY A 121 -8.11 4.68 11.40
C GLY A 121 -8.75 4.40 12.76
N GLU A 122 -9.50 3.34 12.87
CA GLU A 122 -9.98 2.50 11.75
C GLU A 122 -11.11 3.21 11.00
N LEU A 123 -11.13 3.07 9.69
CA LEU A 123 -12.15 3.67 8.82
C LEU A 123 -12.68 2.64 7.81
N GLN A 124 -13.98 2.73 7.53
CA GLN A 124 -14.55 2.09 6.35
C GLN A 124 -14.06 2.82 5.09
N PHE A 125 -14.02 2.08 3.97
CA PHE A 125 -13.56 2.61 2.69
C PHE A 125 -14.30 3.90 2.26
N ASP A 126 -15.61 3.92 2.41
CA ASP A 126 -16.43 5.07 2.05
C ASP A 126 -16.14 6.29 2.93
N ALA A 127 -15.93 6.09 4.24
CA ALA A 127 -15.53 7.16 5.15
C ALA A 127 -14.11 7.69 4.86
N ALA A 128 -13.21 6.84 4.34
CA ALA A 128 -11.87 7.23 3.95
C ALA A 128 -11.80 8.01 2.62
N MET A 129 -12.74 7.73 1.68
CA MET A 129 -12.64 8.16 0.29
C MET A 129 -13.73 9.14 -0.17
N VAL A 130 -14.84 9.25 0.58
CA VAL A 130 -16.01 10.05 0.15
C VAL A 130 -16.28 11.15 1.19
N PRO A 131 -16.06 12.44 0.85
CA PRO A 131 -16.20 13.55 1.79
C PRO A 131 -17.55 13.60 2.51
N SER A 132 -18.66 13.44 1.80
CA SER A 132 -20.00 13.46 2.41
C SER A 132 -20.25 12.32 3.39
N VAL A 133 -19.62 11.16 3.19
CA VAL A 133 -19.66 10.04 4.12
C VAL A 133 -18.77 10.29 5.32
N ALA A 134 -17.58 10.86 5.10
CA ALA A 134 -16.66 11.24 6.17
C ALA A 134 -17.31 12.23 7.16
N GLU A 135 -18.06 13.22 6.65
CA GLU A 135 -18.79 14.17 7.48
C GLU A 135 -19.80 13.50 8.44
N THR A 136 -20.33 12.36 8.05
CA THR A 136 -21.32 11.63 8.87
C THR A 136 -20.66 10.59 9.76
N LYS A 137 -19.74 9.77 9.21
CA LYS A 137 -19.17 8.60 9.92
C LYS A 137 -17.87 8.89 10.65
N ALA A 138 -17.13 9.94 10.24
CA ALA A 138 -15.80 10.26 10.76
C ALA A 138 -15.54 11.79 10.72
N LYS A 139 -16.45 12.55 11.31
CA LYS A 139 -16.46 14.03 11.27
C LYS A 139 -15.12 14.66 11.69
N ASP A 140 -14.46 14.09 12.71
CA ASP A 140 -13.21 14.59 13.25
C ASP A 140 -11.97 14.03 12.53
N SER A 141 -12.16 13.28 11.45
CA SER A 141 -11.07 12.73 10.68
C SER A 141 -10.30 13.83 9.93
N PRO A 142 -8.97 13.91 10.09
CA PRO A 142 -8.16 14.86 9.33
C PRO A 142 -8.13 14.54 7.84
N LEU A 143 -8.49 13.32 7.44
CA LEU A 143 -8.55 12.88 6.04
C LEU A 143 -9.72 13.50 5.27
N LYS A 144 -10.84 13.80 5.94
CA LYS A 144 -12.06 14.38 5.36
C LYS A 144 -12.53 13.69 4.06
N GLY A 145 -12.40 12.35 4.01
CA GLY A 145 -12.79 11.56 2.84
C GLY A 145 -11.86 11.74 1.63
N ASN A 146 -10.60 12.09 1.82
CA ASN A 146 -9.63 12.31 0.75
C ASN A 146 -8.34 11.49 0.97
N ALA A 147 -8.42 10.28 1.48
CA ALA A 147 -7.27 9.39 1.58
C ALA A 147 -6.73 9.03 0.19
N ASN A 148 -5.40 8.86 0.09
CA ASN A 148 -4.74 8.36 -1.12
C ASN A 148 -3.75 7.22 -0.85
N VAL A 149 -3.54 6.86 0.41
CA VAL A 149 -2.79 5.67 0.83
C VAL A 149 -3.72 4.80 1.67
N LEU A 150 -4.07 3.63 1.18
CA LEU A 150 -5.05 2.73 1.78
C LEU A 150 -4.35 1.48 2.32
N ILE A 151 -4.42 1.28 3.65
CA ILE A 151 -3.81 0.14 4.33
C ILE A 151 -4.90 -0.88 4.66
N TYR A 152 -4.79 -2.06 4.06
CA TYR A 152 -5.75 -3.15 4.21
C TYR A 152 -5.42 -4.03 5.41
N PRO A 153 -6.43 -4.56 6.12
CA PRO A 153 -6.23 -5.36 7.33
C PRO A 153 -5.56 -6.72 7.07
N ASP A 154 -5.70 -7.24 5.86
CA ASP A 154 -5.16 -8.52 5.42
C ASP A 154 -5.08 -8.60 3.89
N LEU A 155 -4.38 -9.64 3.41
CA LEU A 155 -4.17 -9.86 1.98
C LEU A 155 -5.47 -10.09 1.20
N GLN A 156 -6.45 -10.74 1.79
CA GLN A 156 -7.72 -11.04 1.09
C GLN A 156 -8.44 -9.74 0.76
N ALA A 157 -8.59 -8.85 1.76
CA ALA A 157 -9.21 -7.54 1.56
C ALA A 157 -8.46 -6.71 0.52
N GLY A 158 -7.13 -6.62 0.61
CA GLY A 158 -6.30 -5.86 -0.34
C GLY A 158 -6.34 -6.42 -1.75
N ASN A 159 -6.16 -7.74 -1.89
CA ASN A 159 -6.12 -8.40 -3.20
C ASN A 159 -7.45 -8.36 -3.94
N ILE A 160 -8.57 -8.62 -3.24
CA ILE A 160 -9.91 -8.53 -3.81
C ILE A 160 -10.19 -7.08 -4.23
N CYS A 161 -9.86 -6.12 -3.37
CA CYS A 161 -10.18 -4.71 -3.62
C CYS A 161 -9.43 -4.15 -4.85
N TYR A 162 -8.11 -4.34 -4.96
CA TYR A 162 -7.38 -3.79 -6.12
C TYR A 162 -7.87 -4.41 -7.43
N LYS A 163 -8.19 -5.73 -7.44
CA LYS A 163 -8.74 -6.38 -8.63
C LYS A 163 -10.13 -5.86 -8.98
N THR A 164 -10.98 -5.63 -7.98
CA THR A 164 -12.30 -5.04 -8.20
C THR A 164 -12.16 -3.62 -8.78
N MET A 165 -11.26 -2.81 -8.23
CA MET A 165 -10.99 -1.47 -8.77
C MET A 165 -10.44 -1.52 -10.20
N GLN A 166 -9.57 -2.50 -10.50
CA GLN A 166 -8.99 -2.66 -11.83
C GLN A 166 -10.03 -3.05 -12.87
N TYR A 167 -10.82 -4.11 -12.60
CA TYR A 167 -11.71 -4.68 -13.62
C TYR A 167 -13.11 -4.07 -13.63
N VAL A 168 -13.69 -3.75 -12.46
CA VAL A 168 -15.03 -3.14 -12.35
C VAL A 168 -14.93 -1.62 -12.35
N GLY A 169 -13.92 -1.07 -11.70
CA GLY A 169 -13.67 0.37 -11.63
C GLY A 169 -12.89 0.92 -12.82
N GLU A 170 -12.47 0.09 -13.76
CA GLU A 170 -11.71 0.46 -14.98
C GLU A 170 -10.45 1.28 -14.68
N LEU A 171 -9.80 1.02 -13.53
CA LEU A 171 -8.56 1.67 -13.17
C LEU A 171 -7.36 0.86 -13.65
N ASN A 172 -6.28 1.56 -13.97
CA ASN A 172 -4.99 0.92 -14.19
C ASN A 172 -4.38 0.54 -12.84
N ALA A 173 -3.80 -0.65 -12.74
CA ALA A 173 -3.14 -1.16 -11.54
C ALA A 173 -1.68 -1.49 -11.88
N ILE A 174 -0.74 -0.74 -11.32
CA ILE A 174 0.70 -1.01 -11.46
C ILE A 174 1.20 -1.67 -10.19
N GLY A 175 1.77 -2.85 -10.30
CA GLY A 175 2.29 -3.63 -9.20
C GLY A 175 2.24 -5.14 -9.45
N PRO A 176 2.65 -5.94 -8.45
CA PRO A 176 3.06 -5.51 -7.12
C PRO A 176 4.44 -4.83 -7.09
N ILE A 177 4.51 -3.67 -6.45
CA ILE A 177 5.75 -2.95 -6.18
C ILE A 177 6.21 -3.36 -4.79
N LEU A 178 7.38 -3.97 -4.68
CA LEU A 178 7.88 -4.50 -3.40
C LEU A 178 8.48 -3.40 -2.52
N GLN A 179 8.18 -3.50 -1.23
CA GLN A 179 8.58 -2.55 -0.20
C GLN A 179 9.45 -3.23 0.86
N GLY A 180 10.23 -2.45 1.61
CA GLY A 180 11.04 -2.96 2.72
C GLY A 180 12.33 -3.66 2.33
N LEU A 181 12.69 -3.75 1.07
CA LEU A 181 13.92 -4.38 0.58
C LEU A 181 15.11 -3.41 0.60
N LYS A 182 16.33 -3.96 0.82
CA LYS A 182 17.59 -3.19 0.75
C LYS A 182 17.87 -2.63 -0.64
N LYS A 183 17.54 -3.38 -1.67
CA LYS A 183 17.67 -2.99 -3.07
C LYS A 183 16.31 -3.11 -3.73
N PRO A 184 15.96 -2.23 -4.66
CA PRO A 184 14.69 -2.32 -5.38
C PRO A 184 14.63 -3.58 -6.21
N VAL A 185 13.55 -4.30 -6.05
CA VAL A 185 13.15 -5.47 -6.84
C VAL A 185 11.65 -5.42 -6.94
N ASN A 186 11.11 -5.56 -8.13
CA ASN A 186 9.67 -5.61 -8.34
C ASN A 186 9.31 -6.84 -9.16
N ASP A 187 8.10 -7.32 -8.95
CA ASP A 187 7.51 -8.45 -9.66
C ASP A 187 6.48 -7.98 -10.67
N LEU A 188 6.14 -8.84 -11.60
CA LEU A 188 5.11 -8.60 -12.60
C LEU A 188 4.13 -9.76 -12.63
N SER A 189 2.84 -9.43 -12.74
CA SER A 189 1.79 -10.41 -12.97
C SER A 189 2.05 -11.21 -14.26
N ARG A 190 1.67 -12.49 -14.28
CA ARG A 190 1.72 -13.33 -15.48
C ARG A 190 0.88 -12.79 -16.65
N GLY A 191 -0.10 -11.94 -16.34
CA GLY A 191 -0.95 -11.27 -17.33
C GLY A 191 -0.52 -9.83 -17.61
N CYS A 192 0.72 -9.43 -17.27
CA CYS A 192 1.20 -8.07 -17.49
C CYS A 192 1.29 -7.73 -18.99
N SER A 193 0.97 -6.49 -19.31
CA SER A 193 1.15 -5.91 -20.62
C SER A 193 2.60 -5.43 -20.82
N VAL A 194 2.97 -5.13 -22.06
CA VAL A 194 4.26 -4.48 -22.37
C VAL A 194 4.39 -3.14 -21.64
N ASN A 195 3.29 -2.39 -21.54
CA ASN A 195 3.28 -1.12 -20.81
C ASN A 195 3.58 -1.32 -19.31
N ASP A 196 3.03 -2.35 -18.67
CA ASP A 196 3.30 -2.66 -17.27
C ASP A 196 4.80 -2.96 -17.06
N ILE A 197 5.43 -3.69 -17.99
CA ILE A 197 6.88 -3.97 -17.93
C ILE A 197 7.68 -2.66 -17.98
N VAL A 198 7.35 -1.77 -18.89
CA VAL A 198 8.04 -0.48 -19.06
C VAL A 198 7.88 0.37 -17.79
N VAL A 199 6.65 0.50 -17.29
CA VAL A 199 6.34 1.35 -16.12
C VAL A 199 6.98 0.79 -14.86
N VAL A 200 6.89 -0.52 -14.58
CA VAL A 200 7.51 -1.12 -13.39
C VAL A 200 9.03 -1.05 -13.48
N SER A 201 9.62 -1.17 -14.68
CA SER A 201 11.07 -0.97 -14.87
C SER A 201 11.49 0.47 -14.53
N ALA A 202 10.72 1.47 -14.99
CA ALA A 202 10.98 2.88 -14.66
C ALA A 202 10.85 3.15 -13.16
N ILE A 203 9.81 2.63 -12.50
CA ILE A 203 9.64 2.73 -11.06
C ILE A 203 10.84 2.09 -10.32
N THR A 204 11.29 0.92 -10.77
CA THR A 204 12.45 0.25 -10.17
C THR A 204 13.72 1.08 -10.30
N ALA A 205 13.90 1.77 -11.42
CA ALA A 205 15.02 2.69 -11.61
C ALA A 205 14.95 3.88 -10.66
N LEU A 206 13.79 4.55 -10.53
CA LEU A 206 13.56 5.65 -9.59
C LEU A 206 13.83 5.23 -8.13
N GLN A 207 13.39 4.04 -7.74
CA GLN A 207 13.69 3.49 -6.40
C GLN A 207 15.20 3.28 -6.16
N CYS A 208 16.06 3.22 -7.21
CA CYS A 208 17.51 3.16 -7.07
C CYS A 208 18.12 4.53 -6.78
N GLU A 209 17.63 5.59 -7.44
CA GLU A 209 18.15 6.96 -7.35
C GLU A 209 17.99 7.55 -5.94
N ASP A 210 16.82 7.35 -5.30
CA ASP A 210 16.56 7.78 -3.92
C ASP A 210 17.59 7.31 -2.87
N LYS A 211 18.48 6.38 -3.22
CA LYS A 211 19.50 5.83 -2.31
C LYS A 211 20.88 6.41 -2.52
N GLU A 212 21.15 7.03 -3.65
CA GLU A 212 22.46 7.62 -3.95
C GLU A 212 22.57 9.02 -3.37
N GLU A 213 21.50 9.82 -3.40
CA GLU A 213 21.48 11.16 -2.80
C GLU A 213 21.67 11.16 -1.28
N LYS A 214 21.21 10.10 -0.57
CA LYS A 214 21.39 9.98 0.89
C LYS A 214 22.75 9.44 1.34
N LYS A 215 23.68 9.18 0.43
CA LYS A 215 25.07 8.78 0.75
C LYS A 215 26.07 9.92 0.55
N GLY A 216 25.63 11.06 0.06
CA GLY A 216 26.46 12.24 -0.24
C GLY A 216 26.36 13.36 0.80
N GLU A 217 25.58 13.18 1.88
CA GLU A 217 25.57 14.00 3.09
C GLU A 217 26.16 13.18 4.26
#